data_349fc3761dd64b640194d3fc9c0cf283
#
_entry.id   349fc3761dd64b640194d3fc9c0cf283
#
_cell.length_a   1.000
_cell.length_b   1.000
_cell.length_c   1.000
_cell.angle_alpha   90.00
_cell.angle_beta   90.00
_cell.angle_gamma   90.00
#
_symmetry.space_group_name_H-M   'P 1'
#
loop_
_entity.id
_entity.type
_entity.pdbx_description
1 polymer ?
#
loop_
_entity_poly.entity_id
_entity_poly.type
_entity_poly.pdbx_seq_one_letter_code
_entity_poly.pdbx_strand_id
1 'polypeptide(L)'
;AMVNFGSYTFTNATEDNFGASNYSGSNYLVESEGIYTGYKYYETRYEDTVLKQGNADSAAGASNDNGTWNYDEEVSYGFGYGLSYTTFEQNIKNFDYEGDSVTVSVEVKNTGDVAGKDVVQLYAQTPYTDYDKENNVEKASVQLVGFEKTKELKPGESETVEVIAPKEYFASYDYTTAKTYIMDAGDYYFAVGNGAHDALNNILAAKGYTTADGMDADGNKDLAVSYKEDSLDTTTYAMSSATGNEITNQFEEADLNNFKDGTVTYLSRNDWEATWPKAYDSVEATEDMQKLIKGDTYTVSKDDDTSEVKWGQDGDLHIIDLKGLDYDDEKWDQLLSQISLDEACNFIQLGGSGIEPIASIDLVGGCDADGPNGILDAFGGKTLSTYWKASESGDPCYVSSKDENASYECGTFPTEPTLAATFNKDLAAEQGDIFAEDSLWSNIT
;
A
#
# COMPACT_ATOMS: atom_id res chain seq x y z
N ALA A 1 9.12 10.70 8.89
CA ALA A 1 8.19 11.46 9.75
C ALA A 1 6.81 11.44 9.13
N MET A 2 5.81 10.99 9.87
CA MET A 2 4.42 11.10 9.41
C MET A 2 3.94 12.52 9.75
N VAL A 3 3.58 13.26 8.73
CA VAL A 3 2.85 14.51 8.91
C VAL A 3 1.40 14.14 9.24
N ASN A 4 0.90 14.62 10.36
CA ASN A 4 -0.44 14.32 10.82
C ASN A 4 -1.36 15.42 10.30
N PHE A 5 -2.01 15.14 9.18
CA PHE A 5 -2.95 16.07 8.55
C PHE A 5 -4.35 15.83 9.11
N GLY A 6 -4.87 16.71 9.79
CA GLY A 6 -6.23 16.93 10.17
C GLY A 6 -7.19 15.76 10.44
N SER A 7 -7.97 15.91 11.47
CA SER A 7 -9.18 15.12 11.67
C SER A 7 -10.40 16.05 11.64
N TYR A 8 -11.49 15.56 11.06
CA TYR A 8 -12.78 16.24 11.10
C TYR A 8 -13.67 15.59 12.16
N THR A 9 -14.34 16.40 12.95
CA THR A 9 -15.23 15.94 14.01
C THR A 9 -16.67 16.23 13.63
N PHE A 10 -17.52 15.21 13.67
CA PHE A 10 -18.96 15.36 13.47
C PHE A 10 -19.62 15.68 14.81
N THR A 11 -20.15 16.89 14.97
CA THR A 11 -20.65 17.40 16.26
C THR A 11 -21.96 16.77 16.71
N ASN A 12 -22.75 16.22 15.80
CA ASN A 12 -24.04 15.61 16.10
C ASN A 12 -24.03 14.09 16.07
N ALA A 13 -22.85 13.48 16.02
CA ALA A 13 -22.75 12.05 16.08
C ALA A 13 -22.99 11.57 17.51
N THR A 14 -24.07 10.87 17.70
CA THR A 14 -24.45 10.24 18.96
C THR A 14 -24.55 8.73 18.76
N GLU A 15 -24.63 7.98 19.85
CA GLU A 15 -24.87 6.54 19.83
C GLU A 15 -26.07 6.18 18.94
N ASP A 16 -27.14 6.95 19.03
CA ASP A 16 -28.35 6.75 18.23
C ASP A 16 -28.12 6.99 16.73
N ASN A 17 -27.20 7.89 16.39
CA ASN A 17 -26.88 8.23 14.99
C ASN A 17 -26.00 7.18 14.32
N PHE A 18 -25.15 6.50 15.10
CA PHE A 18 -24.19 5.51 14.57
C PHE A 18 -24.57 4.06 14.91
N GLY A 19 -25.61 3.85 15.71
CA GLY A 19 -26.10 2.51 16.03
C GLY A 19 -25.15 1.63 16.84
N ALA A 20 -24.09 2.21 17.42
CA ALA A 20 -23.07 1.46 18.15
C ALA A 20 -22.93 1.99 19.59
N SER A 21 -23.18 1.16 20.58
CA SER A 21 -23.14 1.48 22.00
C SER A 21 -21.76 1.88 22.55
N ASN A 22 -20.71 1.75 21.76
CA ASN A 22 -19.33 1.99 22.20
C ASN A 22 -18.65 3.17 21.50
N TYR A 23 -19.34 3.89 20.62
CA TYR A 23 -18.80 5.09 19.99
C TYR A 23 -18.94 6.28 20.93
N SER A 24 -17.99 6.46 21.82
CA SER A 24 -17.95 7.60 22.74
C SER A 24 -17.39 8.89 22.11
N GLY A 25 -17.34 8.97 20.81
CA GLY A 25 -16.82 10.13 20.11
C GLY A 25 -17.12 10.06 18.63
N SER A 26 -17.50 11.16 18.11
CA SER A 26 -17.89 11.39 16.73
C SER A 26 -16.71 11.86 15.88
N ASN A 27 -15.55 11.26 16.09
CA ASN A 27 -14.34 11.65 15.37
C ASN A 27 -14.14 10.73 14.16
N TYR A 28 -14.13 11.35 12.98
CA TYR A 28 -13.66 10.71 11.76
C TYR A 28 -12.26 11.19 11.47
N LEU A 29 -11.36 10.28 11.21
CA LEU A 29 -10.08 10.60 10.64
C LEU A 29 -10.24 10.65 9.12
N VAL A 30 -9.99 11.80 8.53
CA VAL A 30 -9.91 11.97 7.09
C VAL A 30 -8.46 12.15 6.71
N GLU A 31 -7.94 11.26 5.89
CA GLU A 31 -6.58 11.33 5.35
C GLU A 31 -6.58 12.33 4.19
N SER A 32 -6.59 13.62 4.52
CA SER A 32 -6.68 14.71 3.55
C SER A 32 -5.39 14.95 2.76
N GLU A 33 -4.30 14.32 3.14
CA GLU A 33 -3.04 14.33 2.41
C GLU A 33 -3.10 13.56 1.08
N GLY A 34 -4.04 12.62 0.93
CA GLY A 34 -4.19 11.82 -0.27
C GLY A 34 -2.92 11.03 -0.58
N ILE A 35 -2.36 11.23 -1.78
CA ILE A 35 -1.13 10.54 -2.20
C ILE A 35 0.14 11.10 -1.57
N TYR A 36 0.08 12.27 -0.92
CA TYR A 36 1.25 12.95 -0.38
C TYR A 36 1.66 12.42 0.99
N THR A 37 2.08 11.17 1.03
CA THR A 37 2.57 10.49 2.24
C THR A 37 4.06 10.18 2.13
N GLY A 38 4.79 10.31 3.23
CA GLY A 38 6.23 10.03 3.28
C GLY A 38 7.00 10.83 2.23
N TYR A 39 7.92 10.16 1.54
CA TYR A 39 8.79 10.81 0.54
C TYR A 39 8.01 11.45 -0.62
N LYS A 40 6.84 10.92 -0.98
CA LYS A 40 6.03 11.52 -2.06
C LYS A 40 5.64 12.96 -1.76
N TYR A 41 5.38 13.28 -0.47
CA TYR A 41 5.15 14.65 -0.04
C TYR A 41 6.43 15.49 -0.11
N TYR A 42 7.50 15.06 0.57
CA TYR A 42 8.70 15.86 0.69
C TYR A 42 9.37 16.12 -0.66
N GLU A 43 9.49 15.10 -1.49
CA GLU A 43 10.11 15.22 -2.81
C GLU A 43 9.26 16.07 -3.76
N THR A 44 7.93 15.94 -3.72
CA THR A 44 7.07 16.74 -4.60
C THR A 44 7.13 18.21 -4.23
N ARG A 45 7.08 18.49 -2.93
CA ARG A 45 7.17 19.87 -2.46
C ARG A 45 8.54 20.49 -2.75
N TYR A 46 9.62 19.70 -2.62
CA TYR A 46 10.95 20.11 -3.03
C TYR A 46 11.03 20.46 -4.53
N GLU A 47 10.53 19.59 -5.41
CA GLU A 47 10.45 19.91 -6.83
C GLU A 47 9.70 21.23 -7.06
N ASP A 48 8.55 21.40 -6.42
CA ASP A 48 7.72 22.60 -6.59
C ASP A 48 8.41 23.87 -6.06
N THR A 49 9.30 23.77 -5.05
CA THR A 49 10.14 24.91 -4.64
C THR A 49 11.19 25.26 -5.71
N VAL A 50 11.83 24.27 -6.33
CA VAL A 50 12.79 24.48 -7.42
C VAL A 50 12.09 25.08 -8.64
N LEU A 51 10.90 24.57 -8.97
CA LEU A 51 10.07 25.06 -10.08
C LEU A 51 9.35 26.38 -9.79
N LYS A 52 9.37 26.87 -8.55
CA LYS A 52 8.70 28.08 -8.07
C LYS A 52 7.20 28.08 -8.36
N GLN A 53 6.54 26.99 -8.01
CA GLN A 53 5.11 26.78 -8.23
C GLN A 53 4.39 26.33 -6.96
N GLY A 54 3.05 26.46 -6.96
CA GLY A 54 2.16 25.93 -5.92
C GLY A 54 2.39 26.49 -4.52
N ASN A 55 3.00 27.68 -4.37
CA ASN A 55 3.36 28.27 -3.06
C ASN A 55 4.12 27.27 -2.17
N ALA A 56 5.00 26.45 -2.77
CA ALA A 56 5.67 25.35 -2.09
C ALA A 56 6.66 25.82 -1.00
N ASP A 57 7.22 27.02 -1.14
CA ASP A 57 8.11 27.66 -0.18
C ASP A 57 7.39 28.36 0.99
N SER A 58 6.04 28.30 1.03
CA SER A 58 5.25 28.91 2.10
C SER A 58 5.52 28.28 3.46
N ALA A 59 5.21 29.02 4.54
CA ALA A 59 5.35 28.53 5.90
C ALA A 59 4.36 27.44 6.29
N ALA A 60 3.35 27.17 5.46
CA ALA A 60 2.36 26.14 5.73
C ALA A 60 3.02 24.77 5.83
N GLY A 61 2.86 24.08 6.96
CA GLY A 61 3.47 22.77 7.20
C GLY A 61 4.99 22.72 7.38
N ALA A 62 5.66 23.88 7.45
CA ALA A 62 7.08 23.92 7.85
C ALA A 62 7.22 23.58 9.33
N SER A 63 8.21 22.78 9.67
CA SER A 63 8.53 22.42 11.06
C SER A 63 9.37 23.48 11.78
N ASN A 64 9.89 24.43 11.03
CA ASN A 64 10.75 25.51 11.52
C ASN A 64 9.98 26.83 11.70
N ASP A 65 10.58 27.77 12.45
CA ASP A 65 10.02 29.10 12.71
C ASP A 65 10.48 30.16 11.69
N ASN A 66 11.18 29.77 10.61
CA ASN A 66 11.78 30.69 9.64
C ASN A 66 10.76 31.29 8.65
N GLY A 67 9.54 30.77 8.62
CA GLY A 67 8.47 31.27 7.78
C GLY A 67 8.53 30.77 6.32
N THR A 68 9.41 29.82 6.04
CA THR A 68 9.53 29.14 4.73
C THR A 68 9.76 27.65 4.92
N TRP A 69 9.19 26.86 4.03
CA TRP A 69 9.49 25.43 3.99
C TRP A 69 10.84 25.19 3.28
N ASN A 70 11.65 24.30 3.83
CA ASN A 70 12.96 23.97 3.29
C ASN A 70 13.21 22.46 3.47
N TYR A 71 13.55 21.77 2.40
CA TYR A 71 13.76 20.32 2.39
C TYR A 71 14.79 19.85 3.42
N ASP A 72 15.95 20.51 3.48
CA ASP A 72 17.06 20.15 4.39
C ASP A 72 16.71 20.29 5.88
N GLU A 73 15.74 21.14 6.21
CA GLU A 73 15.26 21.33 7.57
C GLU A 73 14.17 20.34 7.95
N GLU A 74 13.45 19.79 6.96
CA GLU A 74 12.32 18.87 7.17
C GLU A 74 12.74 17.39 7.10
N VAL A 75 13.77 17.04 6.32
CA VAL A 75 14.15 15.66 6.04
C VAL A 75 15.55 15.36 6.57
N SER A 76 15.64 14.53 7.60
CA SER A 76 16.95 14.08 8.13
C SER A 76 17.57 12.96 7.30
N TYR A 77 16.73 12.07 6.77
CA TYR A 77 17.14 10.96 5.91
C TYR A 77 16.08 10.75 4.83
N GLY A 78 16.44 10.90 3.57
CA GLY A 78 15.56 10.65 2.43
C GLY A 78 15.19 9.17 2.31
N PHE A 79 14.09 8.89 1.62
CA PHE A 79 13.69 7.52 1.31
C PHE A 79 14.73 6.83 0.42
N GLY A 80 15.13 5.64 0.82
CA GLY A 80 16.19 4.86 0.14
C GLY A 80 17.60 5.15 0.67
N TYR A 81 17.78 6.10 1.59
CA TYR A 81 19.07 6.37 2.22
C TYR A 81 19.66 5.12 2.88
N GLY A 82 20.93 4.89 2.69
CA GLY A 82 21.68 3.80 3.30
C GLY A 82 23.18 4.05 3.25
N LEU A 83 23.90 3.30 4.08
CA LEU A 83 25.37 3.32 4.11
C LEU A 83 25.93 1.98 3.66
N SER A 84 27.06 2.00 2.98
CA SER A 84 27.81 0.81 2.58
C SER A 84 29.27 0.91 3.02
N TYR A 85 29.92 -0.23 3.21
CA TYR A 85 31.37 -0.29 3.47
C TYR A 85 32.20 -0.18 2.18
N THR A 86 31.55 -0.05 1.02
CA THR A 86 32.17 0.14 -0.28
C THR A 86 31.38 1.16 -1.10
N THR A 87 31.89 1.54 -2.25
CA THR A 87 31.25 2.52 -3.15
C THR A 87 30.90 1.85 -4.47
N PHE A 88 29.83 2.34 -5.09
CA PHE A 88 29.35 1.86 -6.38
C PHE A 88 29.15 2.99 -7.36
N GLU A 89 29.24 2.68 -8.63
CA GLU A 89 28.90 3.54 -9.75
C GLU A 89 27.80 2.85 -10.57
N GLN A 90 26.73 3.59 -10.86
CA GLN A 90 25.60 3.11 -11.68
C GLN A 90 25.60 3.82 -13.02
N ASN A 91 25.32 3.10 -14.10
CA ASN A 91 25.22 3.63 -15.46
C ASN A 91 24.04 3.00 -16.19
N ILE A 92 23.10 3.79 -16.71
CA ILE A 92 22.01 3.30 -17.56
C ILE A 92 22.60 2.84 -18.89
N LYS A 93 22.34 1.60 -19.28
CA LYS A 93 22.81 0.99 -20.53
C LYS A 93 21.72 0.87 -21.58
N ASN A 94 20.49 0.62 -21.14
CA ASN A 94 19.36 0.47 -22.04
C ASN A 94 18.08 0.97 -21.36
N PHE A 95 17.19 1.49 -22.16
CA PHE A 95 15.85 1.90 -21.77
C PHE A 95 14.86 1.43 -22.83
N ASP A 96 13.84 0.70 -22.41
CA ASP A 96 12.77 0.20 -23.25
C ASP A 96 11.42 0.57 -22.64
N TYR A 97 10.57 1.19 -23.43
CA TYR A 97 9.22 1.63 -23.04
C TYR A 97 8.12 0.89 -23.84
N GLU A 98 8.48 -0.14 -24.59
CA GLU A 98 7.52 -0.88 -25.41
C GLU A 98 6.65 -1.86 -24.57
N GLY A 99 5.41 -2.08 -25.01
CA GLY A 99 4.48 -2.97 -24.33
C GLY A 99 3.94 -2.40 -23.01
N ASP A 100 3.63 -3.30 -22.06
CA ASP A 100 2.94 -2.98 -20.80
C ASP A 100 3.90 -2.66 -19.64
N SER A 101 5.19 -2.64 -19.89
CA SER A 101 6.22 -2.40 -18.88
C SER A 101 7.33 -1.49 -19.41
N VAL A 102 7.98 -0.81 -18.48
CA VAL A 102 9.25 -0.14 -18.71
C VAL A 102 10.38 -1.03 -18.22
N THR A 103 11.43 -1.20 -19.04
CA THR A 103 12.64 -1.93 -18.66
C THR A 103 13.85 -1.01 -18.72
N VAL A 104 14.60 -0.96 -17.62
CA VAL A 104 15.85 -0.21 -17.52
C VAL A 104 16.99 -1.16 -17.16
N SER A 105 17.99 -1.26 -18.04
CA SER A 105 19.21 -2.03 -17.77
C SER A 105 20.28 -1.11 -17.22
N VAL A 106 20.82 -1.44 -16.04
CA VAL A 106 21.80 -0.61 -15.33
C VAL A 106 23.05 -1.44 -15.04
N GLU A 107 24.19 -0.96 -15.51
CA GLU A 107 25.50 -1.50 -15.09
C GLU A 107 25.86 -0.90 -13.73
N VAL A 108 26.12 -1.77 -12.78
CA VAL A 108 26.60 -1.41 -11.45
C VAL A 108 28.03 -1.92 -11.31
N LYS A 109 28.95 -1.03 -10.91
CA LYS A 109 30.36 -1.36 -10.68
C LYS A 109 30.75 -1.06 -9.25
N ASN A 110 31.35 -2.01 -8.57
CA ASN A 110 31.99 -1.75 -7.28
C ASN A 110 33.29 -0.96 -7.50
N THR A 111 33.31 0.29 -7.05
CA THR A 111 34.45 1.22 -7.20
C THR A 111 35.27 1.33 -5.92
N GLY A 112 34.84 0.71 -4.82
CA GLY A 112 35.55 0.72 -3.55
C GLY A 112 36.48 -0.48 -3.35
N ASP A 113 36.95 -0.67 -2.12
CA ASP A 113 37.99 -1.63 -1.78
C ASP A 113 37.46 -2.91 -1.10
N VAL A 114 36.16 -2.98 -0.82
CA VAL A 114 35.50 -4.12 -0.12
C VAL A 114 34.41 -4.70 -1.00
N ALA A 115 34.20 -6.01 -0.93
CA ALA A 115 33.09 -6.65 -1.63
C ALA A 115 31.74 -6.23 -1.00
N GLY A 116 30.73 -6.04 -1.84
CA GLY A 116 29.41 -5.63 -1.38
C GLY A 116 28.33 -5.78 -2.46
N LYS A 117 27.09 -5.54 -2.06
CA LYS A 117 25.92 -5.49 -2.96
C LYS A 117 25.39 -4.07 -3.03
N ASP A 118 24.90 -3.70 -4.20
CA ASP A 118 24.22 -2.43 -4.43
C ASP A 118 22.75 -2.65 -4.84
N VAL A 119 21.95 -1.63 -4.70
CA VAL A 119 20.53 -1.61 -5.10
C VAL A 119 20.31 -0.59 -6.19
N VAL A 120 19.80 -1.03 -7.32
CA VAL A 120 19.27 -0.12 -8.34
C VAL A 120 17.82 0.14 -8.00
N GLN A 121 17.51 1.40 -7.67
CA GLN A 121 16.16 1.87 -7.39
C GLN A 121 15.69 2.69 -8.60
N LEU A 122 14.58 2.28 -9.22
CA LEU A 122 13.99 2.97 -10.37
C LEU A 122 12.78 3.79 -9.93
N TYR A 123 12.85 5.08 -10.20
CA TYR A 123 11.77 6.03 -9.92
C TYR A 123 11.16 6.56 -11.20
N ALA A 124 9.84 6.67 -11.22
CA ALA A 124 9.10 7.31 -12.30
C ALA A 124 8.59 8.68 -11.86
N GLN A 125 8.62 9.63 -12.79
CA GLN A 125 7.91 10.90 -12.73
C GLN A 125 6.96 10.99 -13.91
N THR A 126 5.68 11.22 -13.61
CA THR A 126 4.64 11.44 -14.62
C THR A 126 4.43 12.94 -14.85
N PRO A 127 3.97 13.36 -16.02
CA PRO A 127 3.67 14.76 -16.26
C PRO A 127 2.54 15.25 -15.34
N TYR A 128 2.66 16.46 -14.81
CA TYR A 128 1.59 17.16 -14.08
C TYR A 128 1.06 18.28 -14.95
N THR A 129 -0.08 18.03 -15.56
CA THR A 129 -0.64 18.82 -16.68
C THR A 129 -1.70 19.81 -16.23
N ASP A 130 -2.16 20.66 -17.14
CA ASP A 130 -3.32 21.53 -16.88
C ASP A 130 -4.61 20.70 -16.68
N TYR A 131 -4.73 19.55 -17.37
CA TYR A 131 -5.82 18.61 -17.13
C TYR A 131 -5.85 18.14 -15.68
N ASP A 132 -4.70 17.77 -15.12
CA ASP A 132 -4.57 17.32 -13.75
C ASP A 132 -5.02 18.39 -12.75
N LYS A 133 -4.55 19.63 -12.96
CA LYS A 133 -4.91 20.76 -12.11
C LYS A 133 -6.40 21.10 -12.16
N GLU A 134 -7.02 20.99 -13.32
CA GLU A 134 -8.45 21.26 -13.53
C GLU A 134 -9.34 20.16 -12.95
N ASN A 135 -8.84 18.92 -12.89
CA ASN A 135 -9.59 17.74 -12.44
C ASN A 135 -9.13 17.22 -11.08
N ASN A 136 -8.25 17.92 -10.39
CA ASN A 136 -7.67 17.52 -9.09
C ASN A 136 -7.01 16.13 -9.12
N VAL A 137 -6.33 15.80 -10.21
CA VAL A 137 -5.52 14.58 -10.31
C VAL A 137 -4.15 14.86 -9.73
N GLU A 138 -3.90 14.43 -8.51
CA GLU A 138 -2.64 14.69 -7.82
C GLU A 138 -1.56 13.70 -8.24
N LYS A 139 -0.31 14.18 -8.36
CA LYS A 139 0.84 13.40 -8.80
C LYS A 139 2.08 13.72 -7.99
N ALA A 140 2.72 12.67 -7.49
CA ALA A 140 4.01 12.83 -6.85
C ALA A 140 5.11 13.12 -7.88
N SER A 141 6.11 13.90 -7.48
CA SER A 141 7.27 14.20 -8.35
C SER A 141 8.09 12.96 -8.66
N VAL A 142 8.18 12.02 -7.74
CA VAL A 142 8.82 10.72 -7.94
C VAL A 142 8.08 9.62 -7.21
N GLN A 143 8.05 8.45 -7.83
CA GLN A 143 7.49 7.23 -7.25
C GLN A 143 8.43 6.06 -7.55
N LEU A 144 8.81 5.30 -6.52
CA LEU A 144 9.53 4.05 -6.71
C LEU A 144 8.63 3.06 -7.45
N VAL A 145 9.06 2.63 -8.63
CA VAL A 145 8.31 1.72 -9.51
C VAL A 145 8.96 0.37 -9.68
N GLY A 146 10.22 0.24 -9.29
CA GLY A 146 10.94 -1.03 -9.31
C GLY A 146 12.31 -0.92 -8.64
N PHE A 147 12.84 -2.06 -8.25
CA PHE A 147 14.21 -2.17 -7.75
C PHE A 147 14.76 -3.57 -7.97
N GLU A 148 16.09 -3.64 -8.13
CA GLU A 148 16.83 -4.91 -8.16
C GLU A 148 18.14 -4.76 -7.40
N LYS A 149 18.57 -5.83 -6.74
CA LYS A 149 19.81 -5.90 -5.98
C LYS A 149 20.85 -6.73 -6.71
N THR A 150 22.10 -6.23 -6.77
CA THR A 150 23.19 -6.98 -7.37
C THR A 150 23.53 -8.22 -6.55
N LYS A 151 24.19 -9.22 -7.18
CA LYS A 151 25.00 -10.17 -6.43
C LYS A 151 26.12 -9.43 -5.68
N GLU A 152 26.86 -10.15 -4.81
CA GLU A 152 28.04 -9.59 -4.20
C GLU A 152 29.12 -9.32 -5.28
N LEU A 153 29.53 -8.06 -5.43
CA LEU A 153 30.54 -7.60 -6.35
C LEU A 153 31.86 -7.35 -5.61
N LYS A 154 32.94 -7.97 -6.05
CA LYS A 154 34.28 -7.67 -5.56
C LYS A 154 34.75 -6.31 -6.07
N PRO A 155 35.80 -5.69 -5.44
CA PRO A 155 36.41 -4.49 -5.95
C PRO A 155 36.71 -4.55 -7.44
N GLY A 156 36.20 -3.60 -8.20
CA GLY A 156 36.31 -3.50 -9.66
C GLY A 156 35.39 -4.39 -10.48
N GLU A 157 34.64 -5.32 -9.87
CA GLU A 157 33.61 -6.09 -10.59
C GLU A 157 32.41 -5.26 -10.97
N SER A 158 31.76 -5.64 -12.07
CA SER A 158 30.51 -5.06 -12.53
C SER A 158 29.46 -6.14 -12.79
N GLU A 159 28.20 -5.74 -12.70
CA GLU A 159 27.03 -6.52 -13.10
C GLU A 159 26.05 -5.59 -13.80
N THR A 160 25.33 -6.12 -14.80
CA THR A 160 24.17 -5.41 -15.34
C THR A 160 22.91 -6.06 -14.78
N VAL A 161 22.09 -5.26 -14.11
CA VAL A 161 20.77 -5.66 -13.62
C VAL A 161 19.69 -5.01 -14.44
N GLU A 162 18.56 -5.68 -14.58
CA GLU A 162 17.38 -5.16 -15.26
C GLU A 162 16.29 -4.89 -14.23
N VAL A 163 15.77 -3.66 -14.23
CA VAL A 163 14.60 -3.28 -13.43
C VAL A 163 13.42 -3.18 -14.37
N ILE A 164 12.37 -3.94 -14.08
CA ILE A 164 11.12 -3.96 -14.86
C ILE A 164 10.03 -3.33 -14.01
N ALA A 165 9.34 -2.34 -14.57
CA ALA A 165 8.24 -1.63 -13.93
C ALA A 165 6.98 -1.70 -14.82
N PRO A 166 5.90 -2.38 -14.38
CA PRO A 166 4.62 -2.32 -15.07
C PRO A 166 4.12 -0.89 -15.19
N LYS A 167 3.62 -0.50 -16.36
CA LYS A 167 3.12 0.87 -16.61
C LYS A 167 1.93 1.22 -15.72
N GLU A 168 1.14 0.25 -15.32
CA GLU A 168 0.03 0.43 -14.37
C GLU A 168 0.49 1.03 -13.03
N TYR A 169 1.75 0.82 -12.61
CA TYR A 169 2.27 1.34 -11.34
C TYR A 169 2.42 2.86 -11.32
N PHE A 170 2.45 3.51 -12.46
CA PHE A 170 2.55 4.98 -12.57
C PHE A 170 1.39 5.61 -13.36
N ALA A 171 0.34 4.84 -13.66
CA ALA A 171 -0.94 5.40 -14.06
C ALA A 171 -1.57 6.16 -12.89
N SER A 172 -2.22 7.29 -13.18
CA SER A 172 -2.83 8.15 -12.16
C SER A 172 -4.34 7.97 -12.14
N TYR A 173 -4.95 7.93 -10.95
CA TYR A 173 -6.39 7.79 -10.83
C TYR A 173 -7.08 9.15 -10.90
N ASP A 174 -7.91 9.35 -11.90
CA ASP A 174 -8.80 10.51 -12.03
C ASP A 174 -10.18 10.18 -11.42
N TYR A 175 -10.42 10.67 -10.23
CA TYR A 175 -11.66 10.38 -9.49
C TYR A 175 -12.82 11.31 -9.89
N THR A 176 -12.55 12.41 -10.60
CA THR A 176 -13.56 13.42 -10.93
C THR A 176 -14.17 13.21 -12.31
N THR A 177 -13.36 13.10 -13.33
CA THR A 177 -13.79 13.16 -14.73
C THR A 177 -13.78 11.80 -15.40
N ALA A 178 -12.62 11.14 -15.51
CA ALA A 178 -12.51 9.83 -16.14
C ALA A 178 -13.00 8.69 -15.23
N LYS A 179 -12.95 8.86 -13.92
CA LYS A 179 -13.30 7.88 -12.87
C LYS A 179 -12.58 6.54 -13.04
N THR A 180 -11.36 6.61 -13.55
CA THR A 180 -10.48 5.47 -13.82
C THR A 180 -9.01 5.89 -13.80
N TYR A 181 -8.11 4.93 -14.02
CA TYR A 181 -6.69 5.24 -14.22
C TYR A 181 -6.43 5.80 -15.59
N ILE A 182 -5.59 6.83 -15.65
CA ILE A 182 -5.23 7.57 -16.86
C ILE A 182 -3.72 7.63 -17.04
N MET A 183 -3.30 7.79 -18.29
CA MET A 183 -1.94 8.18 -18.67
C MET A 183 -1.98 9.49 -19.42
N ASP A 184 -1.32 10.52 -18.90
CA ASP A 184 -1.36 11.85 -19.49
C ASP A 184 -0.48 11.98 -20.71
N ALA A 185 -0.82 12.95 -21.55
CA ALA A 185 0.13 13.43 -22.57
C ALA A 185 1.26 14.21 -21.91
N GLY A 186 2.49 13.98 -22.34
CA GLY A 186 3.65 14.70 -21.84
C GLY A 186 4.88 13.83 -21.66
N ASP A 187 5.88 14.41 -21.01
CA ASP A 187 7.17 13.74 -20.80
C ASP A 187 7.16 12.96 -19.48
N TYR A 188 7.35 11.66 -19.57
CA TYR A 188 7.59 10.73 -18.46
C TYR A 188 9.09 10.61 -18.26
N TYR A 189 9.56 10.75 -17.04
CA TYR A 189 10.97 10.55 -16.69
C TYR A 189 11.13 9.32 -15.83
N PHE A 190 12.21 8.60 -16.09
CA PHE A 190 12.62 7.43 -15.31
C PHE A 190 14.06 7.63 -14.88
N ALA A 191 14.29 7.64 -13.58
CA ALA A 191 15.62 7.86 -13.04
C ALA A 191 16.03 6.76 -12.05
N VAL A 192 17.29 6.43 -12.06
CA VAL A 192 17.92 5.63 -11.01
C VAL A 192 18.65 6.55 -10.04
N GLY A 193 18.69 6.15 -8.77
CA GLY A 193 19.37 6.90 -7.73
C GLY A 193 19.51 6.09 -6.45
N ASN A 194 20.32 6.56 -5.52
CA ASN A 194 20.52 5.96 -4.21
C ASN A 194 19.38 6.27 -3.21
N GLY A 195 18.30 6.79 -3.72
CA GLY A 195 17.10 7.17 -3.00
C GLY A 195 16.20 8.08 -3.84
N ALA A 196 15.01 8.39 -3.32
CA ALA A 196 14.03 9.21 -4.02
C ALA A 196 14.56 10.61 -4.35
N HIS A 197 15.26 11.23 -3.42
CA HIS A 197 15.80 12.57 -3.57
C HIS A 197 16.92 12.65 -4.64
N ASP A 198 17.84 11.69 -4.64
CA ASP A 198 18.89 11.58 -5.65
C ASP A 198 18.27 11.37 -7.06
N ALA A 199 17.29 10.49 -7.17
CA ALA A 199 16.56 10.27 -8.42
C ALA A 199 15.82 11.52 -8.89
N LEU A 200 15.20 12.29 -7.99
CA LEU A 200 14.55 13.54 -8.33
C LEU A 200 15.55 14.60 -8.82
N ASN A 201 16.69 14.74 -8.13
CA ASN A 201 17.76 15.64 -8.57
C ASN A 201 18.30 15.24 -9.97
N ASN A 202 18.39 13.93 -10.25
CA ASN A 202 18.78 13.44 -11.59
C ASN A 202 17.75 13.82 -12.66
N ILE A 203 16.44 13.75 -12.35
CA ILE A 203 15.37 14.21 -13.24
C ILE A 203 15.43 15.72 -13.44
N LEU A 204 15.58 16.50 -12.38
CA LEU A 204 15.69 17.95 -12.46
C LEU A 204 16.90 18.37 -13.31
N ALA A 205 18.04 17.70 -13.15
CA ALA A 205 19.22 17.92 -13.99
C ALA A 205 18.96 17.56 -15.47
N ALA A 206 18.22 16.48 -15.73
CA ALA A 206 17.83 16.12 -17.12
C ALA A 206 16.87 17.15 -17.73
N LYS A 207 16.05 17.81 -16.93
CA LYS A 207 15.19 18.94 -17.32
C LYS A 207 15.98 20.26 -17.47
N GLY A 208 17.26 20.30 -17.06
CA GLY A 208 18.16 21.45 -17.19
C GLY A 208 18.20 22.37 -15.96
N TYR A 209 17.65 21.97 -14.83
CA TYR A 209 17.77 22.69 -13.57
C TYR A 209 19.12 22.41 -12.89
N THR A 210 19.55 23.34 -12.05
CA THR A 210 20.82 23.32 -11.36
C THR A 210 20.68 23.90 -9.94
N THR A 211 21.73 23.86 -9.17
CA THR A 211 21.80 24.54 -7.86
C THR A 211 21.55 26.05 -7.94
N ALA A 212 21.78 26.69 -9.12
CA ALA A 212 21.42 28.09 -9.33
C ALA A 212 19.90 28.34 -9.39
N ASP A 213 19.14 27.31 -9.66
CA ASP A 213 17.67 27.35 -9.73
C ASP A 213 17.01 27.01 -8.37
N GLY A 214 17.81 26.59 -7.39
CA GLY A 214 17.36 26.24 -6.05
C GLY A 214 17.43 24.74 -5.70
N MET A 215 18.07 23.94 -6.56
CA MET A 215 18.40 22.56 -6.15
C MET A 215 19.42 22.58 -5.01
N ASP A 216 19.31 21.66 -4.08
CA ASP A 216 20.25 21.51 -2.95
C ASP A 216 21.54 20.80 -3.33
N ALA A 217 21.50 19.96 -4.40
CA ALA A 217 22.64 19.28 -4.96
C ALA A 217 22.55 19.19 -6.48
N ASP A 218 23.70 19.07 -7.15
CA ASP A 218 23.73 18.76 -8.58
C ASP A 218 23.29 17.32 -8.84
N GLY A 219 22.32 17.15 -9.74
CA GLY A 219 21.91 15.82 -10.19
C GLY A 219 22.77 15.31 -11.34
N ASN A 220 22.72 14.02 -11.59
CA ASN A 220 23.34 13.38 -12.74
C ASN A 220 22.29 13.08 -13.84
N LYS A 221 22.21 13.94 -14.84
CA LYS A 221 21.26 13.79 -15.95
C LYS A 221 21.41 12.48 -16.74
N ASP A 222 22.58 11.84 -16.69
CA ASP A 222 22.85 10.59 -17.42
C ASP A 222 22.24 9.37 -16.69
N LEU A 223 21.73 9.57 -15.47
CA LEU A 223 20.95 8.60 -14.70
C LEU A 223 19.43 8.80 -14.81
N ALA A 224 18.99 9.65 -15.73
CA ALA A 224 17.58 9.85 -16.06
C ALA A 224 17.36 9.70 -17.56
N VAL A 225 16.26 9.06 -17.91
CA VAL A 225 15.79 8.90 -19.30
C VAL A 225 14.35 9.37 -19.39
N SER A 226 13.90 9.74 -20.58
CA SER A 226 12.53 10.21 -20.77
C SER A 226 11.85 9.52 -21.94
N TYR A 227 10.53 9.43 -21.84
CA TYR A 227 9.63 9.02 -22.92
C TYR A 227 8.47 9.99 -22.99
N LYS A 228 7.99 10.26 -24.19
CA LYS A 228 6.88 11.19 -24.42
C LYS A 228 5.64 10.46 -24.88
N GLU A 229 4.56 10.64 -24.13
CA GLU A 229 3.21 10.29 -24.56
C GLU A 229 2.57 11.45 -25.32
N ASP A 230 2.01 11.15 -26.48
CA ASP A 230 1.48 12.20 -27.37
C ASP A 230 0.03 12.61 -27.04
N SER A 231 -0.72 11.78 -26.29
CA SER A 231 -2.13 12.00 -26.00
C SER A 231 -2.53 11.44 -24.64
N LEU A 232 -3.53 12.08 -24.03
CA LEU A 232 -4.19 11.54 -22.83
C LEU A 232 -4.87 10.20 -23.17
N ASP A 233 -4.56 9.17 -22.42
CA ASP A 233 -5.18 7.86 -22.49
C ASP A 233 -6.04 7.60 -21.24
N THR A 234 -7.34 7.43 -21.41
CA THR A 234 -8.32 7.14 -20.38
C THR A 234 -8.91 5.74 -20.52
N THR A 235 -8.32 4.88 -21.34
CA THR A 235 -8.91 3.61 -21.76
C THR A 235 -8.04 2.40 -21.47
N THR A 236 -6.74 2.48 -21.64
CA THR A 236 -5.82 1.34 -21.49
C THR A 236 -5.89 0.75 -20.08
N TYR A 237 -5.99 1.58 -19.05
CA TYR A 237 -6.06 1.17 -17.64
C TYR A 237 -7.45 1.34 -17.03
N ALA A 238 -8.49 1.40 -17.87
CA ALA A 238 -9.88 1.49 -17.42
C ALA A 238 -10.48 0.14 -16.97
N MET A 239 -9.78 -0.95 -17.26
CA MET A 239 -10.19 -2.30 -16.87
C MET A 239 -9.17 -2.86 -15.87
N SER A 240 -9.67 -3.54 -14.84
CA SER A 240 -8.81 -4.24 -13.89
C SER A 240 -8.06 -5.38 -14.60
N SER A 241 -6.74 -5.38 -14.50
CA SER A 241 -5.89 -6.46 -15.02
C SER A 241 -6.14 -7.80 -14.31
N ALA A 242 -6.57 -7.76 -13.05
CA ALA A 242 -6.83 -8.94 -12.23
C ALA A 242 -8.20 -9.59 -12.50
N THR A 243 -9.25 -8.77 -12.76
CA THR A 243 -10.63 -9.26 -12.85
C THR A 243 -11.26 -9.09 -14.21
N GLY A 244 -10.69 -8.24 -15.08
CA GLY A 244 -11.30 -7.86 -16.36
C GLY A 244 -12.54 -6.98 -16.23
N ASN A 245 -12.87 -6.50 -15.02
CA ASN A 245 -14.01 -5.61 -14.82
C ASN A 245 -13.60 -4.14 -15.01
N GLU A 246 -14.58 -3.32 -15.38
CA GLU A 246 -14.41 -1.87 -15.44
C GLU A 246 -14.06 -1.30 -14.06
N ILE A 247 -13.05 -0.42 -14.02
CA ILE A 247 -12.66 0.28 -12.82
C ILE A 247 -13.59 1.47 -12.64
N THR A 248 -14.21 1.55 -11.45
CA THR A 248 -15.13 2.63 -11.07
C THR A 248 -14.70 3.20 -9.73
N ASN A 249 -15.17 4.42 -9.39
CA ASN A 249 -14.96 4.97 -8.07
C ASN A 249 -15.90 4.32 -7.05
N GLN A 250 -15.48 3.22 -6.44
CA GLN A 250 -16.25 2.51 -5.41
C GLN A 250 -16.31 3.25 -4.07
N PHE A 251 -15.47 4.27 -3.87
CA PHE A 251 -15.41 5.09 -2.67
C PHE A 251 -16.04 6.47 -2.83
N GLU A 252 -16.77 6.72 -3.91
CA GLU A 252 -17.41 8.01 -4.16
C GLU A 252 -18.33 8.42 -3.01
N GLU A 253 -19.10 7.47 -2.45
CA GLU A 253 -20.00 7.73 -1.33
C GLU A 253 -19.26 7.94 0.02
N ALA A 254 -18.00 7.56 0.11
CA ALA A 254 -17.18 7.82 1.29
C ALA A 254 -16.60 9.23 1.32
N ASP A 255 -16.59 9.95 0.22
CA ASP A 255 -16.13 11.34 0.17
C ASP A 255 -17.18 12.28 0.77
N LEU A 256 -16.81 12.91 1.88
CA LEU A 256 -17.69 13.83 2.60
C LEU A 256 -18.11 15.05 1.77
N ASN A 257 -17.33 15.43 0.75
CA ASN A 257 -17.67 16.52 -0.16
C ASN A 257 -18.89 16.22 -1.03
N ASN A 258 -19.22 14.95 -1.25
CA ASN A 258 -20.46 14.56 -1.95
C ASN A 258 -21.73 14.94 -1.18
N PHE A 259 -21.63 15.04 0.14
CA PHE A 259 -22.79 15.41 0.98
C PHE A 259 -22.85 16.91 1.26
N LYS A 260 -21.68 17.54 1.31
CA LYS A 260 -21.57 18.97 1.51
C LYS A 260 -20.24 19.45 0.94
N ASP A 261 -20.32 20.18 -0.16
CA ASP A 261 -19.16 20.75 -0.84
C ASP A 261 -18.29 21.58 0.13
N GLY A 262 -16.97 21.42 0.01
CA GLY A 262 -15.99 22.11 0.86
C GLY A 262 -15.90 21.59 2.30
N THR A 263 -16.44 20.41 2.60
CA THR A 263 -16.29 19.77 3.94
C THR A 263 -14.85 19.35 4.18
N VAL A 264 -14.18 18.79 3.18
CA VAL A 264 -12.78 18.38 3.24
C VAL A 264 -11.99 19.14 2.19
N THR A 265 -10.85 19.72 2.60
CA THR A 265 -9.85 20.26 1.68
C THR A 265 -8.73 19.25 1.58
N TYR A 266 -8.61 18.62 0.43
CA TYR A 266 -7.50 17.70 0.15
C TYR A 266 -6.24 18.47 -0.21
N LEU A 267 -5.10 17.99 0.27
CA LEU A 267 -3.79 18.59 -0.02
C LEU A 267 -3.47 18.49 -1.51
N SER A 268 -3.08 19.62 -2.09
CA SER A 268 -2.77 19.71 -3.52
C SER A 268 -1.45 20.44 -3.75
N ARG A 269 -0.63 19.89 -4.65
CA ARG A 269 0.58 20.54 -5.14
C ARG A 269 0.28 21.81 -5.98
N ASN A 270 -0.95 21.96 -6.40
CA ASN A 270 -1.38 23.16 -7.12
C ASN A 270 -1.34 24.42 -6.23
N ASP A 271 -1.59 24.24 -4.90
CA ASP A 271 -1.41 25.31 -3.91
C ASP A 271 -1.21 24.73 -2.50
N TRP A 272 0.03 24.47 -2.13
CA TRP A 272 0.41 23.91 -0.83
C TRP A 272 -0.04 24.79 0.36
N GLU A 273 -0.05 26.12 0.18
CA GLU A 273 -0.45 27.04 1.25
C GLU A 273 -1.96 27.04 1.47
N ALA A 274 -2.74 27.18 0.40
CA ALA A 274 -4.18 27.27 0.50
C ALA A 274 -4.83 25.96 0.91
N THR A 275 -4.25 24.82 0.50
CA THR A 275 -4.80 23.49 0.77
C THR A 275 -4.22 22.84 2.03
N TRP A 276 -3.22 23.45 2.67
CA TRP A 276 -2.67 22.94 3.91
C TRP A 276 -3.70 22.96 5.04
N PRO A 277 -3.93 21.86 5.75
CA PRO A 277 -4.85 21.84 6.89
C PRO A 277 -4.37 22.78 8.01
N LYS A 278 -5.16 23.79 8.34
CA LYS A 278 -4.81 24.83 9.34
C LYS A 278 -5.33 24.52 10.74
N ALA A 279 -6.35 23.68 10.85
CA ALA A 279 -6.97 23.27 12.11
C ALA A 279 -7.84 22.05 11.89
N TYR A 280 -8.19 21.39 12.98
CA TYR A 280 -9.23 20.37 13.00
C TYR A 280 -10.58 21.06 13.08
N ASP A 281 -11.32 21.03 12.00
CA ASP A 281 -12.66 21.60 11.96
C ASP A 281 -13.69 20.59 12.44
N SER A 282 -14.68 21.08 13.18
CA SER A 282 -15.86 20.29 13.52
C SER A 282 -16.89 20.46 12.42
N VAL A 283 -17.34 19.38 11.84
CA VAL A 283 -18.38 19.35 10.83
C VAL A 283 -19.64 18.73 11.42
N GLU A 284 -20.77 19.43 11.27
CA GLU A 284 -22.07 18.88 11.66
C GLU A 284 -22.52 17.89 10.59
N ALA A 285 -22.75 16.63 10.97
CA ALA A 285 -23.20 15.61 10.05
C ALA A 285 -24.61 15.93 9.52
N THR A 286 -24.74 15.99 8.19
CA THR A 286 -26.04 16.14 7.53
C THR A 286 -26.90 14.89 7.74
N GLU A 287 -28.23 15.01 7.49
CA GLU A 287 -29.12 13.85 7.57
C GLU A 287 -28.70 12.72 6.62
N ASP A 288 -28.20 13.07 5.42
CA ASP A 288 -27.74 12.08 4.44
C ASP A 288 -26.44 11.38 4.90
N MET A 289 -25.48 12.12 5.46
CA MET A 289 -24.30 11.55 6.09
C MET A 289 -24.68 10.58 7.21
N GLN A 290 -25.58 10.99 8.10
CA GLN A 290 -26.04 10.15 9.21
C GLN A 290 -26.73 8.88 8.71
N LYS A 291 -27.52 8.99 7.64
CA LYS A 291 -28.19 7.85 7.03
C LYS A 291 -27.19 6.88 6.44
N LEU A 292 -26.20 7.38 5.70
CA LEU A 292 -25.14 6.54 5.11
C LEU A 292 -24.35 5.82 6.19
N ILE A 293 -23.91 6.51 7.23
CA ILE A 293 -23.11 5.95 8.32
C ILE A 293 -23.89 4.89 9.11
N LYS A 294 -25.19 5.08 9.33
CA LYS A 294 -26.04 4.09 9.96
C LYS A 294 -26.18 2.82 9.12
N GLY A 295 -25.97 2.94 7.81
CA GLY A 295 -26.30 1.92 6.87
C GLY A 295 -27.79 1.63 6.80
N ASP A 296 -28.20 0.91 5.78
CA ASP A 296 -29.54 0.33 5.74
C ASP A 296 -29.53 -0.96 6.57
N THR A 297 -30.53 -1.14 7.40
CA THR A 297 -30.75 -2.44 8.01
C THR A 297 -31.01 -3.43 6.86
N TYR A 298 -30.06 -4.34 6.67
CA TYR A 298 -30.24 -5.38 5.68
C TYR A 298 -31.52 -6.16 6.02
N THR A 299 -32.49 -6.05 5.18
CA THR A 299 -33.68 -6.89 5.23
C THR A 299 -33.56 -7.90 4.11
N VAL A 300 -33.53 -9.18 4.46
CA VAL A 300 -33.61 -10.25 3.46
C VAL A 300 -34.85 -9.95 2.61
N SER A 301 -34.64 -9.69 1.32
CA SER A 301 -35.74 -9.51 0.39
C SER A 301 -36.53 -10.81 0.32
N LYS A 302 -37.85 -10.71 0.26
CA LYS A 302 -38.68 -11.88 -0.01
C LYS A 302 -38.48 -12.44 -1.43
N ASP A 303 -37.82 -11.64 -2.25
CA ASP A 303 -37.49 -11.97 -3.63
C ASP A 303 -36.09 -12.61 -3.74
N ASP A 304 -35.32 -12.68 -2.63
CA ASP A 304 -34.07 -13.42 -2.60
C ASP A 304 -34.41 -14.91 -2.71
N ASP A 305 -34.24 -15.44 -3.90
CA ASP A 305 -34.47 -16.86 -4.17
C ASP A 305 -33.30 -17.70 -3.67
N THR A 306 -33.49 -18.27 -2.49
CA THR A 306 -32.52 -19.21 -1.88
C THR A 306 -32.88 -20.67 -2.21
N SER A 307 -33.85 -20.90 -3.11
CA SER A 307 -34.34 -22.23 -3.42
C SER A 307 -33.33 -23.12 -4.13
N GLU A 308 -32.33 -22.52 -4.77
CA GLU A 308 -31.25 -23.25 -5.45
C GLU A 308 -30.13 -23.70 -4.52
N VAL A 309 -30.01 -23.09 -3.32
CA VAL A 309 -28.95 -23.42 -2.35
C VAL A 309 -29.29 -24.72 -1.65
N LYS A 310 -28.44 -25.70 -1.84
CA LYS A 310 -28.59 -27.03 -1.18
C LYS A 310 -27.60 -27.11 -0.03
N TRP A 311 -28.12 -27.40 1.15
CA TRP A 311 -27.34 -27.57 2.36
C TRP A 311 -27.44 -29.00 2.86
N GLY A 312 -26.37 -29.53 3.47
CA GLY A 312 -26.36 -30.81 4.16
C GLY A 312 -26.73 -32.01 3.30
N GLN A 313 -26.32 -31.98 2.02
CA GLN A 313 -26.52 -33.13 1.13
C GLN A 313 -25.56 -34.25 1.52
N ASP A 314 -26.02 -35.49 1.34
CA ASP A 314 -25.17 -36.66 1.50
C ASP A 314 -24.03 -36.64 0.49
N GLY A 315 -22.79 -36.80 0.94
CA GLY A 315 -21.59 -36.86 0.11
C GLY A 315 -20.40 -37.35 0.93
N ASP A 316 -19.31 -37.64 0.23
CA ASP A 316 -18.06 -38.19 0.80
C ASP A 316 -16.81 -37.40 0.33
N LEU A 317 -17.03 -36.21 -0.19
CA LEU A 317 -15.92 -35.31 -0.55
C LEU A 317 -15.37 -34.60 0.68
N HIS A 318 -14.04 -34.54 0.76
CA HIS A 318 -13.32 -33.80 1.78
C HIS A 318 -12.50 -32.68 1.15
N ILE A 319 -12.22 -31.62 1.86
CA ILE A 319 -11.49 -30.46 1.34
C ILE A 319 -10.15 -30.84 0.71
N ILE A 320 -9.49 -31.87 1.24
CA ILE A 320 -8.21 -32.36 0.72
C ILE A 320 -8.34 -32.98 -0.69
N ASP A 321 -9.51 -33.53 -1.04
CA ASP A 321 -9.75 -34.15 -2.36
C ASP A 321 -9.76 -33.12 -3.49
N LEU A 322 -9.96 -31.84 -3.17
CA LEU A 322 -10.03 -30.76 -4.11
C LEU A 322 -8.67 -30.05 -4.31
N LYS A 323 -7.63 -30.48 -3.59
CA LYS A 323 -6.31 -29.89 -3.73
C LYS A 323 -5.78 -30.00 -5.17
N GLY A 324 -5.52 -28.83 -5.77
CA GLY A 324 -4.98 -28.70 -7.12
C GLY A 324 -6.03 -28.81 -8.25
N LEU A 325 -7.32 -28.82 -7.92
CA LEU A 325 -8.37 -28.64 -8.91
C LEU A 325 -8.53 -27.17 -9.29
N ASP A 326 -8.99 -26.94 -10.51
CA ASP A 326 -9.31 -25.60 -10.97
C ASP A 326 -10.49 -25.01 -10.15
N TYR A 327 -10.57 -23.68 -10.06
CA TYR A 327 -11.61 -22.97 -9.31
C TYR A 327 -13.03 -23.30 -9.82
N ASP A 328 -13.19 -23.56 -11.13
CA ASP A 328 -14.47 -23.87 -11.78
C ASP A 328 -14.78 -25.36 -11.83
N ASP A 329 -14.05 -26.23 -11.08
CA ASP A 329 -14.33 -27.66 -11.05
C ASP A 329 -15.66 -27.93 -10.33
N GLU A 330 -16.55 -28.74 -10.94
CA GLU A 330 -17.86 -29.07 -10.40
C GLU A 330 -17.84 -29.71 -8.99
N LYS A 331 -16.70 -30.24 -8.59
CA LYS A 331 -16.54 -30.82 -7.23
C LYS A 331 -16.60 -29.77 -6.12
N TRP A 332 -16.30 -28.49 -6.40
CA TRP A 332 -16.48 -27.44 -5.43
C TRP A 332 -17.95 -27.29 -5.04
N ASP A 333 -18.87 -27.26 -6.01
CA ASP A 333 -20.31 -27.20 -5.74
C ASP A 333 -20.80 -28.44 -4.98
N GLN A 334 -20.27 -29.62 -5.31
CA GLN A 334 -20.61 -30.86 -4.61
C GLN A 334 -20.13 -30.83 -3.16
N LEU A 335 -18.88 -30.41 -2.90
CA LEU A 335 -18.33 -30.26 -1.56
C LEU A 335 -19.14 -29.25 -0.74
N LEU A 336 -19.40 -28.08 -1.30
CA LEU A 336 -20.14 -27.01 -0.61
C LEU A 336 -21.57 -27.42 -0.28
N SER A 337 -22.20 -28.24 -1.12
CA SER A 337 -23.55 -28.75 -0.84
C SER A 337 -23.61 -29.70 0.37
N GLN A 338 -22.50 -30.32 0.78
CA GLN A 338 -22.43 -31.18 1.95
C GLN A 338 -22.46 -30.38 3.27
N ILE A 339 -22.04 -29.12 3.25
CA ILE A 339 -22.03 -28.26 4.44
C ILE A 339 -23.47 -28.05 4.91
N SER A 340 -23.73 -28.29 6.18
CA SER A 340 -25.03 -27.98 6.76
C SER A 340 -25.19 -26.47 6.95
N LEU A 341 -26.45 -25.99 6.98
CA LEU A 341 -26.73 -24.59 7.25
C LEU A 341 -26.17 -24.14 8.61
N ASP A 342 -26.23 -24.99 9.63
CA ASP A 342 -25.70 -24.67 10.95
C ASP A 342 -24.17 -24.53 10.91
N GLU A 343 -23.46 -25.41 10.20
CA GLU A 343 -22.00 -25.28 10.01
C GLU A 343 -21.64 -24.00 9.26
N ALA A 344 -22.36 -23.68 8.18
CA ALA A 344 -22.13 -22.44 7.41
C ALA A 344 -22.39 -21.19 8.26
N CYS A 345 -23.47 -21.19 9.05
CA CYS A 345 -23.74 -20.08 9.98
C CYS A 345 -22.66 -19.94 11.05
N ASN A 346 -22.20 -21.05 11.64
CA ASN A 346 -21.12 -21.03 12.62
C ASN A 346 -19.81 -20.54 12.01
N PHE A 347 -19.47 -21.03 10.82
CA PHE A 347 -18.26 -20.60 10.11
C PHE A 347 -18.22 -19.08 9.88
N ILE A 348 -19.34 -18.47 9.49
CA ILE A 348 -19.43 -17.02 9.27
C ILE A 348 -19.50 -16.25 10.60
N GLN A 349 -20.26 -16.76 11.57
CA GLN A 349 -20.54 -16.02 12.81
C GLN A 349 -19.38 -16.05 13.80
N LEU A 350 -18.68 -17.18 13.90
CA LEU A 350 -17.65 -17.43 14.90
C LEU A 350 -16.22 -17.25 14.33
N GLY A 351 -16.05 -17.23 13.01
CA GLY A 351 -14.79 -17.04 12.34
C GLY A 351 -14.30 -15.60 12.40
N GLY A 352 -14.07 -15.06 13.58
CA GLY A 352 -13.59 -13.69 13.79
C GLY A 352 -12.07 -13.55 13.62
N SER A 353 -11.33 -14.27 14.49
CA SER A 353 -9.86 -14.29 14.48
C SER A 353 -9.33 -15.68 14.15
N GLY A 354 -10.02 -16.40 13.28
CA GLY A 354 -9.65 -17.76 12.89
C GLY A 354 -10.67 -18.39 11.96
N ILE A 355 -10.39 -19.64 11.61
CA ILE A 355 -11.21 -20.47 10.73
C ILE A 355 -11.96 -21.48 11.60
N GLU A 356 -13.30 -21.39 11.62
CA GLU A 356 -14.12 -22.43 12.27
C GLU A 356 -14.01 -23.76 11.53
N PRO A 357 -13.91 -24.90 12.22
CA PRO A 357 -13.90 -26.19 11.57
C PRO A 357 -15.27 -26.51 10.96
N ILE A 358 -15.27 -27.16 9.81
CA ILE A 358 -16.47 -27.70 9.16
C ILE A 358 -16.33 -29.20 9.07
N ALA A 359 -17.01 -29.90 9.98
CA ALA A 359 -16.85 -31.35 10.14
C ALA A 359 -17.34 -32.15 8.94
N SER A 360 -18.39 -31.68 8.25
CA SER A 360 -18.96 -32.37 7.08
C SER A 360 -18.01 -32.49 5.89
N ILE A 361 -16.95 -31.70 5.83
CA ILE A 361 -15.96 -31.68 4.75
C ILE A 361 -14.53 -31.85 5.26
N ASP A 362 -14.34 -32.22 6.51
CA ASP A 362 -13.04 -32.34 7.20
C ASP A 362 -12.18 -31.05 7.11
N LEU A 363 -12.81 -29.89 7.08
CA LEU A 363 -12.09 -28.62 7.24
C LEU A 363 -11.65 -28.49 8.69
N VAL A 364 -10.35 -28.43 8.90
CA VAL A 364 -9.75 -28.23 10.23
C VAL A 364 -9.81 -26.75 10.58
N GLY A 365 -10.15 -26.44 11.82
CA GLY A 365 -10.07 -25.06 12.32
C GLY A 365 -8.64 -24.57 12.40
N GLY A 366 -8.46 -23.27 12.24
CA GLY A 366 -7.19 -22.59 12.34
C GLY A 366 -7.31 -21.26 13.07
N CYS A 367 -6.21 -20.60 13.31
CA CYS A 367 -6.14 -19.31 13.97
C CYS A 367 -5.34 -18.31 13.18
N ASP A 368 -5.80 -17.06 13.22
CA ASP A 368 -5.04 -15.91 12.78
C ASP A 368 -4.27 -15.33 13.97
N ALA A 369 -3.05 -14.90 13.75
CA ALA A 369 -2.26 -14.21 14.75
C ALA A 369 -1.55 -13.02 14.15
N ASP A 370 -1.41 -11.95 14.92
CA ASP A 370 -0.53 -10.85 14.54
C ASP A 370 0.92 -11.25 14.70
N GLY A 371 1.78 -10.64 13.91
CA GLY A 371 3.18 -10.85 14.14
C GLY A 371 4.13 -10.53 13.01
N PRO A 372 4.28 -9.26 12.63
CA PRO A 372 5.31 -8.88 11.65
C PRO A 372 6.73 -9.19 12.14
N ASN A 373 6.95 -9.21 13.44
CA ASN A 373 8.23 -9.54 14.09
C ASN A 373 8.36 -11.00 14.52
N GLY A 374 7.52 -11.87 14.06
CA GLY A 374 7.33 -13.23 14.54
C GLY A 374 5.91 -13.42 15.06
N ILE A 375 5.42 -14.64 15.08
CA ILE A 375 4.07 -14.94 15.56
C ILE A 375 3.95 -14.52 17.01
N LEU A 376 3.19 -13.46 17.25
CA LEU A 376 2.97 -12.85 18.55
C LEU A 376 1.54 -13.07 19.02
N ASP A 377 1.37 -13.04 20.33
CA ASP A 377 0.06 -12.93 20.93
C ASP A 377 -0.48 -11.49 20.69
N ALA A 378 -1.53 -11.39 19.88
CA ALA A 378 -2.19 -10.13 19.55
C ALA A 378 -2.78 -9.39 20.76
N PHE A 379 -2.96 -10.05 21.89
CA PHE A 379 -3.74 -9.54 23.01
C PHE A 379 -2.99 -9.45 24.34
N GLY A 380 -1.68 -9.47 24.39
CA GLY A 380 -1.03 -9.18 25.65
C GLY A 380 0.37 -9.73 25.91
N GLY A 381 1.15 -10.05 24.89
CA GLY A 381 2.56 -10.43 25.05
C GLY A 381 2.77 -11.75 25.76
N LYS A 382 1.82 -12.67 25.64
CA LYS A 382 1.93 -14.03 26.13
C LYS A 382 2.38 -14.92 24.99
N THR A 383 3.24 -15.87 25.31
CA THR A 383 3.60 -16.92 24.34
C THR A 383 2.37 -17.70 23.90
N LEU A 384 2.31 -18.13 22.64
CA LEU A 384 1.24 -18.99 22.11
C LEU A 384 0.86 -20.12 23.09
N SER A 385 1.82 -20.71 23.78
CA SER A 385 1.59 -21.75 24.78
C SER A 385 0.75 -21.32 25.97
N THR A 386 0.61 -20.03 26.25
CA THR A 386 -0.24 -19.51 27.34
C THR A 386 -1.59 -19.00 26.88
N TYR A 387 -1.67 -18.55 25.64
CA TYR A 387 -2.91 -18.03 25.04
C TYR A 387 -3.84 -19.16 24.60
N TRP A 388 -3.27 -20.21 24.04
CA TRP A 388 -3.98 -21.39 23.51
C TRP A 388 -4.23 -22.47 24.56
N LYS A 389 -4.05 -22.19 25.83
CA LYS A 389 -4.63 -23.05 26.89
C LYS A 389 -6.14 -22.94 26.80
N ALA A 390 -6.68 -23.95 26.14
CA ALA A 390 -8.08 -24.30 26.07
C ALA A 390 -9.00 -23.41 26.88
N SER A 391 -9.88 -22.74 26.26
CA SER A 391 -11.20 -22.73 26.82
C SER A 391 -11.73 -24.17 26.66
N GLU A 392 -12.24 -24.79 27.72
CA GLU A 392 -12.95 -26.06 27.63
C GLU A 392 -14.20 -25.98 26.75
N SER A 393 -14.35 -24.90 25.98
CA SER A 393 -15.51 -24.46 25.25
C SER A 393 -15.46 -24.70 23.72
N GLY A 394 -14.44 -25.35 23.20
CA GLY A 394 -14.39 -25.70 21.77
C GLY A 394 -13.98 -24.58 20.85
N ASP A 395 -13.15 -23.64 21.30
CA ASP A 395 -12.53 -22.62 20.51
C ASP A 395 -11.69 -23.25 19.38
N PRO A 396 -11.90 -22.90 18.08
CA PRO A 396 -11.18 -23.46 16.95
C PRO A 396 -9.69 -23.19 17.00
N CYS A 397 -9.29 -22.13 17.69
CA CYS A 397 -7.91 -21.78 17.93
C CYS A 397 -7.20 -22.66 18.97
N TYR A 398 -7.82 -23.74 19.40
CA TYR A 398 -7.30 -24.57 20.46
C TYR A 398 -6.22 -25.54 19.98
N VAL A 399 -4.97 -25.26 20.31
CA VAL A 399 -3.87 -26.23 20.25
C VAL A 399 -3.79 -26.94 21.62
N SER A 400 -4.26 -28.17 21.68
CA SER A 400 -4.06 -29.04 22.85
C SER A 400 -2.60 -29.47 22.91
N SER A 401 -1.74 -28.70 23.59
CA SER A 401 -0.49 -29.28 24.03
C SER A 401 -0.78 -30.15 25.27
N LYS A 402 -0.80 -31.45 25.08
CA LYS A 402 -0.84 -32.42 26.20
C LYS A 402 0.49 -32.47 26.96
N ASP A 403 1.49 -31.77 26.47
CA ASP A 403 2.81 -31.70 27.08
C ASP A 403 2.96 -30.30 27.70
N GLU A 404 2.86 -30.23 29.03
CA GLU A 404 3.08 -28.99 29.78
C GLU A 404 4.50 -28.41 29.62
N ASN A 405 5.42 -29.16 29.00
CA ASN A 405 6.79 -28.77 28.73
C ASN A 405 7.01 -28.42 27.23
N ALA A 406 6.00 -28.54 26.40
CA ALA A 406 6.11 -28.11 25.01
C ALA A 406 6.13 -26.57 24.98
N SER A 407 7.26 -26.00 24.64
CA SER A 407 7.44 -24.58 24.39
C SER A 407 7.32 -24.35 22.89
N TYR A 408 6.32 -23.60 22.48
CA TYR A 408 6.18 -23.10 21.11
C TYR A 408 6.82 -21.71 21.08
N GLU A 409 8.12 -21.68 20.93
CA GLU A 409 8.87 -20.42 20.75
C GLU A 409 9.06 -20.21 19.26
N CYS A 410 8.21 -19.36 18.67
CA CYS A 410 8.38 -18.92 17.31
C CYS A 410 9.57 -17.98 17.15
N GLY A 411 10.12 -17.91 15.97
CA GLY A 411 11.22 -17.03 15.63
C GLY A 411 10.86 -15.55 15.86
N THR A 412 11.87 -14.73 16.19
CA THR A 412 11.73 -13.29 16.24
C THR A 412 12.47 -12.66 15.05
N PHE A 413 11.78 -11.82 14.30
CA PHE A 413 12.26 -11.23 13.06
C PHE A 413 12.37 -9.71 13.18
N PRO A 414 13.13 -9.06 12.29
CA PRO A 414 13.04 -7.62 12.10
C PRO A 414 11.62 -7.21 11.69
N THR A 415 11.25 -5.99 12.01
CA THR A 415 9.98 -5.40 11.52
C THR A 415 10.00 -5.27 10.00
N GLU A 416 8.83 -5.24 9.37
CA GLU A 416 8.71 -5.08 7.92
C GLU A 416 9.45 -3.84 7.39
N PRO A 417 9.40 -2.65 8.02
CA PRO A 417 10.19 -1.51 7.56
C PRO A 417 11.70 -1.78 7.58
N THR A 418 12.18 -2.55 8.56
CA THR A 418 13.60 -2.92 8.64
C THR A 418 13.97 -3.90 7.53
N LEU A 419 13.11 -4.89 7.26
CA LEU A 419 13.29 -5.83 6.16
C LEU A 419 13.20 -5.11 4.81
N ALA A 420 12.20 -4.26 4.61
CA ALA A 420 12.01 -3.49 3.39
C ALA A 420 13.20 -2.57 3.09
N ALA A 421 13.80 -1.96 4.12
CA ALA A 421 14.98 -1.12 4.00
C ALA A 421 16.22 -1.86 3.45
N THR A 422 16.22 -3.18 3.46
CA THR A 422 17.28 -3.98 2.83
C THR A 422 17.19 -4.03 1.31
N PHE A 423 16.03 -3.72 0.71
CA PHE A 423 15.73 -3.90 -0.71
C PHE A 423 16.14 -5.30 -1.22
N ASN A 424 15.92 -6.32 -0.41
CA ASN A 424 16.36 -7.70 -0.70
C ASN A 424 15.16 -8.65 -0.74
N LYS A 425 14.68 -8.94 -1.94
CA LYS A 425 13.53 -9.84 -2.18
C LYS A 425 13.82 -11.27 -1.70
N ASP A 426 15.05 -11.75 -1.86
CA ASP A 426 15.44 -13.10 -1.42
C ASP A 426 15.37 -13.24 0.11
N LEU A 427 15.81 -12.19 0.84
CA LEU A 427 15.74 -12.17 2.30
C LEU A 427 14.28 -12.11 2.78
N ALA A 428 13.44 -11.38 2.08
CA ALA A 428 12.00 -11.34 2.38
C ALA A 428 11.34 -12.71 2.14
N ALA A 429 11.71 -13.40 1.06
CA ALA A 429 11.24 -14.75 0.79
C ALA A 429 11.73 -15.75 1.86
N GLU A 430 13.01 -15.69 2.26
CA GLU A 430 13.55 -16.52 3.33
C GLU A 430 12.83 -16.30 4.67
N GLN A 431 12.54 -15.04 5.03
CA GLN A 431 11.73 -14.74 6.22
C GLN A 431 10.33 -15.35 6.10
N GLY A 432 9.69 -15.24 4.92
CA GLY A 432 8.39 -15.82 4.65
C GLY A 432 8.37 -17.33 4.79
N ASP A 433 9.40 -18.03 4.31
CA ASP A 433 9.52 -19.48 4.45
C ASP A 433 9.62 -19.91 5.93
N ILE A 434 10.43 -19.18 6.73
CA ILE A 434 10.55 -19.46 8.17
C ILE A 434 9.21 -19.15 8.90
N PHE A 435 8.54 -18.07 8.52
CA PHE A 435 7.22 -17.74 9.04
C PHE A 435 6.20 -18.84 8.76
N ALA A 436 6.21 -19.39 7.54
CA ALA A 436 5.33 -20.48 7.16
C ALA A 436 5.57 -21.74 8.01
N GLU A 437 6.82 -22.08 8.27
CA GLU A 437 7.16 -23.21 9.17
C GLU A 437 6.68 -22.96 10.61
N ASP A 438 6.90 -21.77 11.16
CA ASP A 438 6.40 -21.39 12.49
C ASP A 438 4.87 -21.45 12.55
N SER A 439 4.19 -21.02 11.46
CA SER A 439 2.73 -21.07 11.35
C SER A 439 2.19 -22.50 11.35
N LEU A 440 2.83 -23.39 10.57
CA LEU A 440 2.48 -24.82 10.55
C LEU A 440 2.62 -25.47 11.93
N TRP A 441 3.69 -25.14 12.66
CA TRP A 441 3.92 -25.62 14.02
C TRP A 441 2.88 -25.14 15.01
N SER A 442 2.42 -23.91 14.85
CA SER A 442 1.55 -23.22 15.80
C SER A 442 0.07 -23.36 15.46
N ASN A 443 -0.29 -24.03 14.34
CA ASN A 443 -1.64 -24.10 13.80
C ASN A 443 -2.23 -22.69 13.50
N ILE A 444 -1.37 -21.79 13.08
CA ILE A 444 -1.74 -20.47 12.57
C ILE A 444 -1.93 -20.59 11.06
N THR A 445 -2.97 -20.01 10.52
CA THR A 445 -3.35 -20.12 9.09
C THR A 445 -3.20 -18.81 8.37
#